data_2577dfe94acec06c5d596bea84bede67
#
_entry.id   2577dfe94acec06c5d596bea84bede67
#
_cell.length_a   1.000
_cell.length_b   1.000
_cell.length_c   1.000
_cell.angle_alpha   90.00
_cell.angle_beta   90.00
_cell.angle_gamma   90.00
#
_symmetry.space_group_name_H-M   'P 1'
#
loop_
_entity.id
_entity.type
_entity.pdbx_description
1 polymer ?
#
loop_
_entity_poly.entity_id
_entity_poly.type
_entity_poly.pdbx_seq_one_letter_code
_entity_poly.pdbx_strand_id
1 'polypeptide(L)'
;INQRLERFKKIASEKFGYAGEGTPEEVINQLSRETMNQFGVTSLDAVSRLEQVIAMSQEWVDRLGTLRGNFEEFLAKTRSLVCGTCVGLGRSQFGVAKNRYDWVIVDEAARATPGELAIAIQSGRRVLLVGDHRQLPPLYPEPVVRKISIELNYSDRAVLTRSDFERAFESDYGKQVGATLRTQYRMAPPIGEMVSACFYPKPLEPGRGNPEPWFNQLPKRLSSIITWVDTSDAGGESYERAKHPGFDNPYEAREIIDTLRSICTAESFIKYLIDETSDEEKPIGVICMYANQERLLQRLLSEQDWATGYRHLIKIDTVDSYQGKENRIIIVATTRNNNQCIQGFLSSSERINVAISRAMDRLVIIGAARMWRERHQTSALGRVLNHIETHRDGNNFNLVQALAIEEGQK
;
A
#
# COMPACT_ATOMS: atom_id res chain seq x y z
N ILE A 1 34.28 -29.07 -33.05
CA ILE A 1 33.73 -30.28 -32.42
C ILE A 1 34.88 -31.13 -31.91
N ASN A 2 35.90 -31.48 -32.73
CA ASN A 2 37.02 -32.35 -32.33
C ASN A 2 37.83 -31.82 -31.13
N GLN A 3 38.11 -30.52 -31.05
CA GLN A 3 38.85 -29.95 -29.92
C GLN A 3 38.05 -30.03 -28.58
N ARG A 4 36.71 -29.93 -28.65
CA ARG A 4 35.88 -30.09 -27.45
C ARG A 4 35.80 -31.54 -27.00
N LEU A 5 35.81 -32.48 -27.96
CA LEU A 5 35.80 -33.90 -27.70
C LEU A 5 37.14 -34.33 -27.05
N GLU A 6 38.29 -33.88 -27.56
CA GLU A 6 39.59 -34.15 -26.99
C GLU A 6 39.75 -33.57 -25.58
N ARG A 7 39.25 -32.38 -25.36
CA ARG A 7 39.23 -31.78 -24.03
C ARG A 7 38.31 -32.54 -23.06
N PHE A 8 37.18 -33.03 -23.53
CA PHE A 8 36.26 -33.86 -22.76
C PHE A 8 36.89 -35.20 -22.41
N LYS A 9 37.55 -35.90 -23.37
CA LYS A 9 38.28 -37.13 -23.13
C LYS A 9 39.40 -36.95 -22.12
N LYS A 10 40.11 -35.83 -22.20
CA LYS A 10 41.21 -35.51 -21.25
C LYS A 10 40.65 -35.32 -19.83
N ILE A 11 39.53 -34.60 -19.67
CA ILE A 11 38.90 -34.40 -18.35
C ILE A 11 38.31 -35.72 -17.81
N ALA A 12 37.75 -36.56 -18.68
CA ALA A 12 37.20 -37.86 -18.32
C ALA A 12 38.32 -38.80 -17.85
N SER A 13 39.47 -38.81 -18.54
CA SER A 13 40.66 -39.58 -18.13
C SER A 13 41.27 -39.09 -16.82
N GLU A 14 41.44 -37.76 -16.67
CA GLU A 14 42.10 -37.18 -15.49
C GLU A 14 41.23 -37.25 -14.21
N LYS A 15 39.92 -37.09 -14.34
CA LYS A 15 39.03 -37.06 -13.18
C LYS A 15 38.29 -38.36 -12.88
N PHE A 16 38.08 -39.20 -13.88
CA PHE A 16 37.26 -40.39 -13.75
C PHE A 16 38.01 -41.68 -14.16
N GLY A 17 39.31 -41.60 -14.51
CA GLY A 17 40.11 -42.76 -14.86
C GLY A 17 39.73 -43.44 -16.17
N TYR A 18 38.98 -42.75 -17.05
CA TYR A 18 38.46 -43.32 -18.30
C TYR A 18 39.58 -43.44 -19.34
N ALA A 19 39.84 -44.67 -19.76
CA ALA A 19 40.89 -45.00 -20.75
C ALA A 19 40.33 -45.55 -22.07
N GLY A 20 39.03 -45.34 -22.39
CA GLY A 20 38.36 -45.99 -23.51
C GLY A 20 38.53 -45.28 -24.86
N GLU A 21 38.69 -46.06 -25.92
CA GLU A 21 38.53 -45.64 -27.33
C GLU A 21 37.11 -45.93 -27.78
N GLY A 22 36.34 -44.86 -28.13
CA GLY A 22 34.98 -45.02 -28.59
C GLY A 22 34.43 -43.76 -29.25
N THR A 23 33.26 -43.88 -29.86
CA THR A 23 32.52 -42.70 -30.34
C THR A 23 32.09 -41.80 -29.19
N PRO A 24 31.83 -40.51 -29.41
CA PRO A 24 31.38 -39.59 -28.36
C PRO A 24 30.19 -40.09 -27.55
N GLU A 25 29.29 -40.79 -28.24
CA GLU A 25 28.06 -41.33 -27.67
C GLU A 25 28.33 -42.53 -26.75
N GLU A 26 29.26 -43.40 -27.13
CA GLU A 26 29.67 -44.55 -26.32
C GLU A 26 30.40 -44.08 -25.05
N VAL A 27 31.30 -43.11 -25.21
CA VAL A 27 32.01 -42.49 -24.05
C VAL A 27 31.02 -41.86 -23.07
N ILE A 28 30.03 -41.11 -23.57
CA ILE A 28 29.02 -40.47 -22.70
C ILE A 28 28.19 -41.54 -22.00
N ASN A 29 27.75 -42.56 -22.70
CA ASN A 29 26.93 -43.63 -22.13
C ASN A 29 27.69 -44.46 -21.08
N GLN A 30 28.94 -44.69 -21.30
CA GLN A 30 29.77 -45.42 -20.34
C GLN A 30 30.07 -44.56 -19.10
N LEU A 31 30.49 -43.32 -19.27
CA LEU A 31 30.70 -42.38 -18.15
C LEU A 31 29.40 -42.14 -17.35
N SER A 32 28.26 -42.07 -18.04
CA SER A 32 26.96 -41.94 -17.35
C SER A 32 26.68 -43.16 -16.48
N ARG A 33 26.93 -44.39 -16.99
CA ARG A 33 26.76 -45.63 -16.20
C ARG A 33 27.73 -45.72 -15.02
N GLU A 34 29.02 -45.38 -15.23
CA GLU A 34 30.02 -45.41 -14.18
C GLU A 34 29.73 -44.37 -13.11
N THR A 35 29.33 -43.16 -13.50
CA THR A 35 28.92 -42.11 -12.58
C THR A 35 27.64 -42.50 -11.83
N MET A 36 26.63 -43.08 -12.49
CA MET A 36 25.45 -43.60 -11.84
C MET A 36 25.80 -44.65 -10.76
N ASN A 37 26.71 -45.60 -11.09
CA ASN A 37 27.12 -46.60 -10.14
C ASN A 37 27.93 -46.01 -8.96
N GLN A 38 28.80 -45.05 -9.23
CA GLN A 38 29.66 -44.44 -8.21
C GLN A 38 28.88 -43.56 -7.22
N PHE A 39 27.81 -42.89 -7.68
CA PHE A 39 27.00 -42.01 -6.85
C PHE A 39 25.66 -42.61 -6.45
N GLY A 40 25.41 -43.89 -6.70
CA GLY A 40 24.18 -44.59 -6.32
C GLY A 40 22.89 -44.05 -7.05
N VAL A 41 23.09 -43.49 -8.23
CA VAL A 41 21.98 -42.93 -9.01
C VAL A 41 21.32 -44.05 -9.84
N THR A 42 20.11 -44.44 -9.49
CA THR A 42 19.45 -45.64 -10.06
C THR A 42 18.38 -45.35 -11.14
N SER A 43 18.13 -44.08 -11.47
CA SER A 43 17.08 -43.73 -12.45
C SER A 43 17.58 -42.81 -13.57
N LEU A 44 17.10 -43.04 -14.78
CA LEU A 44 17.34 -42.14 -15.92
C LEU A 44 16.77 -40.73 -15.69
N ASP A 45 15.69 -40.59 -14.93
CA ASP A 45 15.15 -39.28 -14.54
C ASP A 45 16.10 -38.45 -13.68
N ALA A 46 16.90 -39.10 -12.82
CA ALA A 46 17.90 -38.42 -12.01
C ALA A 46 19.07 -37.92 -12.87
N VAL A 47 19.44 -38.67 -13.90
CA VAL A 47 20.46 -38.26 -14.89
C VAL A 47 19.94 -37.08 -15.70
N SER A 48 18.71 -37.12 -16.17
CA SER A 48 18.09 -36.01 -16.93
C SER A 48 17.99 -34.74 -16.09
N ARG A 49 17.68 -34.84 -14.80
CA ARG A 49 17.68 -33.70 -13.87
C ARG A 49 19.10 -33.16 -13.66
N LEU A 50 20.09 -34.03 -13.54
CA LEU A 50 21.50 -33.63 -13.40
C LEU A 50 21.97 -32.90 -14.66
N GLU A 51 21.64 -33.40 -15.85
CA GLU A 51 21.94 -32.74 -17.14
C GLU A 51 21.30 -31.35 -17.21
N GLN A 52 20.06 -31.21 -16.77
CA GLN A 52 19.39 -29.92 -16.69
C GLN A 52 20.09 -28.95 -15.71
N VAL A 53 20.50 -29.45 -14.54
CA VAL A 53 21.24 -28.64 -13.55
C VAL A 53 22.59 -28.22 -14.09
N ILE A 54 23.31 -29.14 -14.78
CA ILE A 54 24.63 -28.83 -15.41
C ILE A 54 24.45 -27.80 -16.52
N ALA A 55 23.44 -27.97 -17.39
CA ALA A 55 23.15 -27.02 -18.46
C ALA A 55 22.80 -25.63 -17.91
N MET A 56 21.99 -25.58 -16.87
CA MET A 56 21.69 -24.33 -16.15
C MET A 56 22.95 -23.71 -15.53
N SER A 57 23.79 -24.52 -14.86
CA SER A 57 25.03 -24.04 -14.25
C SER A 57 26.02 -23.50 -15.28
N GLN A 58 26.11 -24.15 -16.45
CA GLN A 58 26.92 -23.69 -17.57
C GLN A 58 26.41 -22.35 -18.12
N GLU A 59 25.09 -22.24 -18.34
CA GLU A 59 24.46 -20.97 -18.75
C GLU A 59 24.72 -19.86 -17.73
N TRP A 60 24.72 -20.18 -16.43
CA TRP A 60 25.10 -19.27 -15.35
C TRP A 60 26.54 -18.76 -15.51
N VAL A 61 27.49 -19.68 -15.68
CA VAL A 61 28.91 -19.35 -15.80
C VAL A 61 29.18 -18.51 -17.06
N ASP A 62 28.56 -18.88 -18.17
CA ASP A 62 28.70 -18.14 -19.44
C ASP A 62 28.13 -16.73 -19.35
N ARG A 63 27.03 -16.53 -18.63
CA ARG A 63 26.43 -15.21 -18.43
C ARG A 63 27.13 -14.36 -17.39
N LEU A 64 27.66 -14.96 -16.33
CA LEU A 64 28.51 -14.26 -15.35
C LEU A 64 29.85 -13.84 -15.93
N GLY A 65 30.38 -14.62 -16.89
CA GLY A 65 31.66 -14.36 -17.56
C GLY A 65 31.60 -13.26 -18.61
N THR A 66 30.41 -12.80 -19.04
CA THR A 66 30.25 -11.74 -20.00
C THR A 66 29.80 -10.46 -19.30
N LEU A 67 30.67 -9.41 -19.30
CA LEU A 67 30.38 -8.07 -18.76
C LEU A 67 29.14 -7.38 -19.38
N ARG A 68 28.46 -8.01 -20.34
CA ARG A 68 27.24 -7.55 -21.04
C ARG A 68 26.10 -8.57 -21.03
N GLY A 69 26.19 -9.64 -20.24
CA GLY A 69 25.10 -10.62 -20.11
C GLY A 69 23.92 -10.00 -19.36
N ASN A 70 22.70 -10.15 -19.88
CA ASN A 70 21.45 -9.79 -19.20
C ASN A 70 21.21 -10.75 -18.03
N PHE A 71 21.96 -10.56 -16.94
CA PHE A 71 21.85 -11.37 -15.73
C PHE A 71 20.44 -11.29 -15.14
N GLU A 72 19.83 -10.09 -15.19
CA GLU A 72 18.47 -9.87 -14.74
C GLU A 72 17.44 -10.66 -15.59
N GLU A 73 17.61 -10.69 -16.91
CA GLU A 73 16.78 -11.51 -17.81
C GLU A 73 16.90 -13.00 -17.52
N PHE A 74 18.11 -13.47 -17.26
CA PHE A 74 18.35 -14.84 -16.87
C PHE A 74 17.68 -15.20 -15.54
N LEU A 75 17.82 -14.33 -14.53
CA LEU A 75 17.13 -14.51 -13.25
C LEU A 75 15.62 -14.56 -13.42
N ALA A 76 15.04 -13.64 -14.19
CA ALA A 76 13.60 -13.62 -14.44
C ALA A 76 13.08 -14.90 -15.12
N LYS A 77 13.91 -15.55 -15.96
CA LYS A 77 13.57 -16.83 -16.61
C LYS A 77 13.66 -18.04 -15.69
N THR A 78 14.58 -18.03 -14.73
CA THR A 78 14.91 -19.19 -13.91
C THR A 78 14.26 -19.21 -12.55
N ARG A 79 13.60 -18.10 -12.13
CA ARG A 79 12.95 -18.01 -10.83
C ARG A 79 11.48 -18.39 -10.92
N SER A 80 11.01 -19.12 -9.90
CA SER A 80 9.58 -19.48 -9.77
C SER A 80 8.70 -18.27 -9.43
N LEU A 81 9.29 -17.27 -8.77
CA LEU A 81 8.63 -16.02 -8.38
C LEU A 81 9.48 -14.82 -8.78
N VAL A 82 8.87 -13.89 -9.52
CA VAL A 82 9.48 -12.63 -9.92
C VAL A 82 8.55 -11.50 -9.48
N CYS A 83 9.02 -10.59 -8.63
CA CYS A 83 8.25 -9.50 -8.06
C CYS A 83 8.83 -8.14 -8.44
N GLY A 84 7.97 -7.16 -8.62
CA GLY A 84 8.36 -5.78 -8.87
C GLY A 84 7.16 -4.90 -9.22
N THR A 85 7.41 -3.62 -9.45
CA THR A 85 6.36 -2.72 -9.97
C THR A 85 6.10 -3.02 -11.44
N CYS A 86 4.87 -2.79 -11.93
CA CYS A 86 4.51 -3.01 -13.33
C CYS A 86 5.51 -2.32 -14.28
N VAL A 87 5.79 -1.04 -14.06
CA VAL A 87 6.76 -0.28 -14.87
C VAL A 87 8.18 -0.82 -14.71
N GLY A 88 8.58 -1.19 -13.49
CA GLY A 88 9.89 -1.77 -13.21
C GLY A 88 10.14 -3.05 -13.99
N LEU A 89 9.19 -3.99 -13.91
CA LEU A 89 9.26 -5.28 -14.63
C LEU A 89 9.13 -5.12 -16.15
N GLY A 90 8.47 -4.05 -16.64
CA GLY A 90 8.34 -3.73 -18.05
C GLY A 90 9.64 -3.29 -18.75
N ARG A 91 10.71 -3.01 -17.99
CA ARG A 91 12.00 -2.62 -18.58
C ARG A 91 12.61 -3.77 -19.38
N SER A 92 13.11 -3.45 -20.58
CA SER A 92 13.64 -4.44 -21.53
C SER A 92 14.79 -5.28 -20.96
N GLN A 93 15.57 -4.75 -20.02
CA GLN A 93 16.69 -5.45 -19.39
C GLN A 93 16.25 -6.69 -18.59
N PHE A 94 15.04 -6.70 -18.03
CA PHE A 94 14.53 -7.85 -17.30
C PHE A 94 13.95 -8.94 -18.19
N GLY A 95 13.62 -8.64 -19.45
CA GLY A 95 13.05 -9.58 -20.39
C GLY A 95 11.74 -10.23 -19.96
N VAL A 96 11.05 -9.68 -18.94
CA VAL A 96 9.82 -10.25 -18.36
C VAL A 96 8.73 -10.37 -19.42
N ALA A 97 8.58 -9.37 -20.29
CA ALA A 97 7.61 -9.39 -21.37
C ALA A 97 7.85 -10.50 -22.44
N LYS A 98 9.07 -11.05 -22.50
CA LYS A 98 9.43 -12.16 -23.40
C LYS A 98 9.15 -13.54 -22.77
N ASN A 99 8.91 -13.58 -21.46
CA ASN A 99 8.67 -14.81 -20.72
C ASN A 99 7.16 -15.08 -20.59
N ARG A 100 6.80 -16.34 -20.40
CA ARG A 100 5.42 -16.76 -20.13
C ARG A 100 5.35 -17.36 -18.73
N TYR A 101 4.68 -16.66 -17.83
CA TYR A 101 4.41 -17.13 -16.47
C TYR A 101 3.04 -17.82 -16.43
N ASP A 102 2.88 -18.80 -15.56
CA ASP A 102 1.60 -19.47 -15.38
C ASP A 102 0.57 -18.52 -14.76
N TRP A 103 1.02 -17.69 -13.84
CA TRP A 103 0.22 -16.67 -13.18
C TRP A 103 0.90 -15.31 -13.20
N VAL A 104 0.11 -14.29 -13.44
CA VAL A 104 0.44 -12.90 -13.11
C VAL A 104 -0.56 -12.42 -12.08
N ILE A 105 -0.05 -11.98 -10.93
CA ILE A 105 -0.84 -11.43 -9.84
C ILE A 105 -0.51 -9.94 -9.76
N VAL A 106 -1.52 -9.09 -9.93
CA VAL A 106 -1.38 -7.64 -9.80
C VAL A 106 -2.10 -7.23 -8.54
N ASP A 107 -1.31 -6.84 -7.52
CA ASP A 107 -1.83 -6.26 -6.29
C ASP A 107 -2.05 -4.75 -6.47
N GLU A 108 -2.99 -4.16 -5.72
CA GLU A 108 -3.44 -2.78 -5.87
C GLU A 108 -3.88 -2.44 -7.32
N ALA A 109 -4.46 -3.41 -8.03
CA ALA A 109 -4.83 -3.29 -9.43
C ALA A 109 -5.84 -2.16 -9.70
N ALA A 110 -6.65 -1.78 -8.71
CA ALA A 110 -7.58 -0.67 -8.80
C ALA A 110 -6.90 0.70 -8.98
N ARG A 111 -5.63 0.80 -8.59
CA ARG A 111 -4.82 2.02 -8.71
C ARG A 111 -3.96 2.05 -9.98
N ALA A 112 -3.75 0.90 -10.60
CA ALA A 112 -2.92 0.80 -11.79
C ALA A 112 -3.59 1.44 -13.01
N THR A 113 -2.83 2.17 -13.81
CA THR A 113 -3.29 2.69 -15.10
C THR A 113 -3.42 1.56 -16.12
N PRO A 114 -4.21 1.72 -17.20
CA PRO A 114 -4.34 0.72 -18.26
C PRO A 114 -2.99 0.26 -18.83
N GLY A 115 -2.05 1.22 -19.01
CA GLY A 115 -0.71 0.92 -19.51
C GLY A 115 0.11 0.05 -18.55
N GLU A 116 0.02 0.31 -17.26
CA GLU A 116 0.69 -0.50 -16.23
C GLU A 116 0.11 -1.91 -16.16
N LEU A 117 -1.22 -2.05 -16.19
CA LEU A 117 -1.87 -3.37 -16.25
C LEU A 117 -1.46 -4.13 -17.50
N ALA A 118 -1.42 -3.48 -18.68
CA ALA A 118 -1.03 -4.12 -19.93
C ALA A 118 0.39 -4.69 -19.87
N ILE A 119 1.34 -3.97 -19.24
CA ILE A 119 2.72 -4.44 -19.03
C ILE A 119 2.74 -5.76 -18.25
N ALA A 120 1.96 -5.85 -17.18
CA ALA A 120 1.92 -7.05 -16.35
C ALA A 120 1.20 -8.20 -17.06
N ILE A 121 0.01 -7.95 -17.61
CA ILE A 121 -0.90 -8.96 -18.14
C ILE A 121 -0.31 -9.71 -19.34
N GLN A 122 0.47 -9.03 -20.20
CA GLN A 122 1.02 -9.63 -21.42
C GLN A 122 1.93 -10.84 -21.17
N SER A 123 2.52 -10.96 -19.98
CA SER A 123 3.46 -12.04 -19.65
C SER A 123 2.79 -13.27 -18.98
N GLY A 124 1.49 -13.21 -18.69
CA GLY A 124 0.77 -14.26 -17.98
C GLY A 124 -0.09 -15.16 -18.88
N ARG A 125 -0.22 -16.43 -18.49
CA ARG A 125 -1.26 -17.33 -19.03
C ARG A 125 -2.59 -17.12 -18.32
N ARG A 126 -2.53 -16.86 -17.02
CA ARG A 126 -3.66 -16.55 -16.15
C ARG A 126 -3.36 -15.25 -15.41
N VAL A 127 -4.38 -14.46 -15.17
CA VAL A 127 -4.26 -13.17 -14.49
C VAL A 127 -5.18 -13.16 -13.28
N LEU A 128 -4.62 -12.75 -12.13
CA LEU A 128 -5.36 -12.44 -10.92
C LEU A 128 -5.15 -10.95 -10.61
N LEU A 129 -6.23 -10.20 -10.63
CA LEU A 129 -6.24 -8.80 -10.20
C LEU A 129 -6.75 -8.73 -8.76
N VAL A 130 -5.95 -8.16 -7.88
CA VAL A 130 -6.30 -7.92 -6.47
C VAL A 130 -6.35 -6.42 -6.27
N GLY A 131 -7.43 -5.91 -5.64
CA GLY A 131 -7.58 -4.46 -5.45
C GLY A 131 -8.89 -4.09 -4.80
N ASP A 132 -9.02 -2.81 -4.50
CA ASP A 132 -10.22 -2.23 -3.92
C ASP A 132 -10.58 -0.93 -4.66
N HIS A 133 -11.61 -1.00 -5.50
CA HIS A 133 -12.09 0.16 -6.27
C HIS A 133 -12.84 1.20 -5.41
N ARG A 134 -13.06 0.94 -4.13
CA ARG A 134 -13.56 1.92 -3.16
C ARG A 134 -12.43 2.71 -2.48
N GLN A 135 -11.17 2.38 -2.82
CA GLN A 135 -9.98 3.15 -2.47
C GLN A 135 -9.50 3.99 -3.66
N LEU A 136 -8.30 4.59 -3.57
CA LEU A 136 -7.82 5.54 -4.57
C LEU A 136 -7.80 4.96 -5.99
N PRO A 137 -8.41 5.64 -6.98
CA PRO A 137 -8.33 5.27 -8.38
C PRO A 137 -6.94 5.58 -8.98
N PRO A 138 -6.69 5.17 -10.24
CA PRO A 138 -5.49 5.57 -10.97
C PRO A 138 -5.33 7.09 -11.00
N LEU A 139 -4.11 7.56 -10.84
CA LEU A 139 -3.82 9.00 -10.85
C LEU A 139 -3.52 9.46 -12.26
N TYR A 140 -4.37 10.33 -12.78
CA TYR A 140 -4.17 10.97 -14.08
C TYR A 140 -3.92 12.47 -13.90
N PRO A 141 -2.94 13.07 -14.64
CA PRO A 141 -2.72 14.51 -14.64
C PRO A 141 -3.99 15.26 -15.10
N GLU A 142 -4.49 16.18 -14.29
CA GLU A 142 -5.73 16.94 -14.58
C GLU A 142 -5.74 17.61 -15.98
N PRO A 143 -4.62 18.21 -16.47
CA PRO A 143 -4.58 18.77 -17.82
C PRO A 143 -4.86 17.73 -18.92
N VAL A 144 -4.39 16.48 -18.72
CA VAL A 144 -4.59 15.39 -19.67
C VAL A 144 -6.06 14.94 -19.65
N VAL A 145 -6.64 14.74 -18.47
CA VAL A 145 -8.06 14.38 -18.32
C VAL A 145 -8.95 15.45 -18.96
N ARG A 146 -8.67 16.71 -18.70
CA ARG A 146 -9.40 17.85 -19.29
C ARG A 146 -9.32 17.86 -20.82
N LYS A 147 -8.13 17.66 -21.38
CA LYS A 147 -7.92 17.62 -22.83
C LYS A 147 -8.71 16.49 -23.47
N ILE A 148 -8.60 15.27 -22.93
CA ILE A 148 -9.33 14.09 -23.41
C ILE A 148 -10.84 14.28 -23.29
N SER A 149 -11.32 14.83 -22.17
CA SER A 149 -12.73 15.14 -21.97
C SER A 149 -13.30 16.06 -23.07
N ILE A 150 -12.55 17.08 -23.45
CA ILE A 150 -12.94 18.01 -24.52
C ILE A 150 -12.90 17.30 -25.90
N GLU A 151 -11.82 16.59 -26.22
CA GLU A 151 -11.65 15.92 -27.52
C GLU A 151 -12.69 14.82 -27.75
N LEU A 152 -13.04 14.08 -26.71
CA LEU A 152 -14.05 13.01 -26.79
C LEU A 152 -15.47 13.49 -26.53
N ASN A 153 -15.67 14.78 -26.23
CA ASN A 153 -16.97 15.35 -25.84
C ASN A 153 -17.63 14.59 -24.63
N TYR A 154 -16.81 14.15 -23.67
CA TYR A 154 -17.27 13.51 -22.45
C TYR A 154 -17.49 14.55 -21.36
N SER A 155 -18.73 14.72 -20.91
CA SER A 155 -19.09 15.61 -19.81
C SER A 155 -18.74 15.05 -18.44
N ASP A 156 -18.85 13.71 -18.28
CA ASP A 156 -18.54 13.02 -17.03
C ASP A 156 -17.09 12.52 -17.00
N ARG A 157 -16.25 13.26 -16.28
CA ARG A 157 -14.84 12.93 -16.10
C ARG A 157 -14.61 11.65 -15.29
N ALA A 158 -15.55 11.28 -14.41
CA ALA A 158 -15.45 10.07 -13.62
C ALA A 158 -15.38 8.83 -14.51
N VAL A 159 -16.05 8.83 -15.66
CA VAL A 159 -15.98 7.75 -16.64
C VAL A 159 -14.56 7.58 -17.20
N LEU A 160 -13.85 8.69 -17.41
CA LEU A 160 -12.49 8.67 -17.97
C LEU A 160 -11.44 8.21 -16.96
N THR A 161 -11.66 8.48 -15.68
CA THR A 161 -10.72 8.15 -14.60
C THR A 161 -11.03 6.84 -13.88
N ARG A 162 -12.14 6.20 -14.23
CA ARG A 162 -12.55 4.90 -13.69
C ARG A 162 -11.50 3.83 -13.98
N SER A 163 -11.11 3.06 -12.96
CA SER A 163 -10.09 2.04 -13.12
C SER A 163 -10.55 0.86 -13.99
N ASP A 164 -9.64 0.27 -14.73
CA ASP A 164 -9.96 -0.95 -15.51
C ASP A 164 -10.21 -2.15 -14.60
N PHE A 165 -9.63 -2.17 -13.39
CA PHE A 165 -9.98 -3.15 -12.36
C PHE A 165 -11.47 -3.09 -12.02
N GLU A 166 -12.01 -1.90 -11.76
CA GLU A 166 -13.43 -1.70 -11.44
C GLU A 166 -14.32 -2.13 -12.62
N ARG A 167 -13.95 -1.73 -13.85
CA ARG A 167 -14.66 -2.13 -15.07
C ARG A 167 -14.67 -3.65 -15.23
N ALA A 168 -13.53 -4.30 -15.01
CA ALA A 168 -13.42 -5.76 -15.08
C ALA A 168 -14.25 -6.44 -14.00
N PHE A 169 -14.16 -5.95 -12.74
CA PHE A 169 -14.87 -6.52 -11.60
C PHE A 169 -16.40 -6.40 -11.73
N GLU A 170 -16.91 -5.28 -12.23
CA GLU A 170 -18.34 -5.03 -12.41
C GLU A 170 -18.93 -5.61 -13.71
N SER A 171 -18.08 -6.10 -14.61
CA SER A 171 -18.53 -6.79 -15.84
C SER A 171 -19.29 -8.08 -15.52
N ASP A 172 -20.07 -8.58 -16.49
CA ASP A 172 -20.79 -9.86 -16.31
C ASP A 172 -19.83 -11.04 -16.07
N TYR A 173 -18.68 -11.02 -16.72
CA TYR A 173 -17.61 -12.02 -16.48
C TYR A 173 -17.01 -11.84 -15.08
N GLY A 174 -16.69 -10.59 -14.68
CA GLY A 174 -16.14 -10.30 -13.36
C GLY A 174 -17.07 -10.73 -12.22
N LYS A 175 -18.38 -10.54 -12.37
CA LYS A 175 -19.38 -11.04 -11.40
C LYS A 175 -19.42 -12.55 -11.25
N GLN A 176 -19.05 -13.30 -12.31
CA GLN A 176 -19.01 -14.76 -12.29
C GLN A 176 -17.73 -15.32 -11.65
N VAL A 177 -16.59 -14.67 -11.88
CA VAL A 177 -15.27 -15.18 -11.46
C VAL A 177 -14.64 -14.39 -10.31
N GLY A 178 -15.16 -13.20 -10.02
CA GLY A 178 -14.71 -12.33 -8.96
C GLY A 178 -15.16 -12.80 -7.58
N ALA A 179 -14.32 -12.54 -6.58
CA ALA A 179 -14.65 -12.76 -5.18
C ALA A 179 -14.32 -11.51 -4.35
N THR A 180 -15.08 -11.29 -3.30
CA THR A 180 -14.83 -10.20 -2.34
C THR A 180 -14.37 -10.78 -1.02
N LEU A 181 -13.18 -10.37 -0.57
CA LEU A 181 -12.71 -10.66 0.79
C LEU A 181 -13.50 -9.81 1.78
N ARG A 182 -14.17 -10.46 2.72
CA ARG A 182 -15.07 -9.78 3.66
C ARG A 182 -14.48 -9.63 5.05
N THR A 183 -13.61 -10.53 5.45
CA THR A 183 -12.95 -10.48 6.76
C THR A 183 -11.73 -9.56 6.69
N GLN A 184 -11.73 -8.52 7.51
CA GLN A 184 -10.62 -7.58 7.65
C GLN A 184 -9.89 -7.78 8.98
N TYR A 185 -8.55 -7.74 8.95
CA TYR A 185 -7.69 -7.98 10.11
C TYR A 185 -6.93 -6.74 10.60
N ARG A 186 -7.10 -5.60 9.93
CA ARG A 186 -6.39 -4.35 10.24
C ARG A 186 -7.08 -3.57 11.35
N MET A 187 -8.33 -3.20 11.12
CA MET A 187 -9.05 -2.22 11.94
C MET A 187 -9.67 -2.88 13.17
N ALA A 188 -9.62 -2.18 14.31
CA ALA A 188 -10.45 -2.51 15.45
C ALA A 188 -11.95 -2.56 15.05
N PRO A 189 -12.76 -3.43 15.68
CA PRO A 189 -14.14 -3.65 15.27
C PRO A 189 -14.98 -2.38 15.04
N PRO A 190 -14.98 -1.36 15.93
CA PRO A 190 -15.76 -0.14 15.70
C PRO A 190 -15.31 0.68 14.49
N ILE A 191 -13.98 0.69 14.19
CA ILE A 191 -13.46 1.37 13.01
C ILE A 191 -13.90 0.61 11.75
N GLY A 192 -13.76 -0.72 11.75
CA GLY A 192 -14.17 -1.58 10.65
C GLY A 192 -15.67 -1.50 10.36
N GLU A 193 -16.52 -1.45 11.40
CA GLU A 193 -17.96 -1.28 11.31
C GLU A 193 -18.34 0.06 10.66
N MET A 194 -17.76 1.16 11.13
CA MET A 194 -17.98 2.48 10.53
C MET A 194 -17.53 2.54 9.08
N VAL A 195 -16.34 2.04 8.77
CA VAL A 195 -15.82 1.98 7.39
C VAL A 195 -16.74 1.14 6.51
N SER A 196 -17.17 -0.02 7.00
CA SER A 196 -18.11 -0.88 6.31
C SER A 196 -19.42 -0.18 6.00
N ALA A 197 -20.05 0.43 7.01
CA ALA A 197 -21.33 1.11 6.88
C ALA A 197 -21.25 2.33 5.94
N CYS A 198 -20.13 3.06 5.94
CA CYS A 198 -19.99 4.29 5.17
C CYS A 198 -19.54 4.06 3.71
N PHE A 199 -18.77 2.99 3.41
CA PHE A 199 -18.09 2.87 2.12
C PHE A 199 -18.39 1.61 1.34
N TYR A 200 -18.89 0.54 1.97
CA TYR A 200 -19.06 -0.75 1.31
C TYR A 200 -20.54 -1.17 1.26
N PRO A 201 -20.99 -1.74 0.13
CA PRO A 201 -22.37 -2.18 -0.02
C PRO A 201 -22.69 -3.46 0.79
N LYS A 202 -21.67 -4.21 1.16
CA LYS A 202 -21.78 -5.44 1.96
C LYS A 202 -20.94 -5.30 3.22
N PRO A 203 -21.41 -5.82 4.37
CA PRO A 203 -20.68 -5.74 5.63
C PRO A 203 -19.29 -6.37 5.54
N LEU A 204 -18.29 -5.67 6.10
CA LEU A 204 -17.00 -6.24 6.43
C LEU A 204 -17.07 -6.91 7.80
N GLU A 205 -16.45 -8.06 7.92
CA GLU A 205 -16.42 -8.85 9.14
C GLU A 205 -15.11 -8.57 9.90
N PRO A 206 -15.16 -8.34 11.23
CA PRO A 206 -13.95 -8.13 12.00
C PRO A 206 -13.19 -9.46 12.16
N GLY A 207 -11.94 -9.49 11.71
CA GLY A 207 -11.02 -10.62 11.90
C GLY A 207 -10.09 -10.47 13.10
N ARG A 208 -10.16 -9.33 13.80
CA ARG A 208 -9.40 -9.06 15.03
C ARG A 208 -10.32 -8.54 16.15
N GLY A 209 -9.82 -8.58 17.39
CA GLY A 209 -10.49 -8.03 18.56
C GLY A 209 -10.31 -6.52 18.73
N ASN A 210 -10.83 -6.01 19.83
CA ASN A 210 -10.63 -4.65 20.28
C ASN A 210 -9.14 -4.38 20.56
N PRO A 211 -8.73 -3.09 20.59
CA PRO A 211 -7.39 -2.70 20.98
C PRO A 211 -7.02 -3.20 22.38
N GLU A 212 -5.73 -3.37 22.60
CA GLU A 212 -5.19 -3.79 23.90
C GLU A 212 -5.65 -2.86 25.04
N PRO A 213 -5.88 -3.38 26.25
CA PRO A 213 -6.41 -2.60 27.36
C PRO A 213 -5.60 -1.37 27.75
N TRP A 214 -4.28 -1.36 27.48
CA TRP A 214 -3.44 -0.20 27.78
C TRP A 214 -3.75 1.03 26.91
N PHE A 215 -4.48 0.89 25.80
CA PHE A 215 -5.03 2.02 25.06
C PHE A 215 -6.00 2.87 25.88
N ASN A 216 -6.57 2.34 26.97
CA ASN A 216 -7.41 3.10 27.89
C ASN A 216 -6.61 4.09 28.77
N GLN A 217 -5.28 4.04 28.72
CA GLN A 217 -4.39 4.99 29.38
C GLN A 217 -4.19 6.30 28.57
N LEU A 218 -4.73 6.37 27.36
CA LEU A 218 -4.80 7.62 26.62
C LEU A 218 -5.58 8.69 27.41
N PRO A 219 -5.28 9.98 27.21
CA PRO A 219 -6.05 11.05 27.81
C PRO A 219 -7.54 10.87 27.57
N LYS A 220 -8.38 11.16 28.58
CA LYS A 220 -9.84 10.92 28.56
C LYS A 220 -10.51 11.44 27.27
N ARG A 221 -10.03 12.57 26.73
CA ARG A 221 -10.51 13.15 25.48
C ARG A 221 -10.27 12.25 24.27
N LEU A 222 -9.26 11.39 24.30
CA LEU A 222 -8.83 10.49 23.21
C LEU A 222 -9.00 9.01 23.57
N SER A 223 -9.72 8.70 24.66
CA SER A 223 -9.88 7.32 25.14
C SER A 223 -10.81 6.48 24.27
N SER A 224 -11.72 7.10 23.53
CA SER A 224 -12.61 6.40 22.61
C SER A 224 -11.87 5.86 21.38
N ILE A 225 -12.34 4.74 20.82
CA ILE A 225 -11.70 4.12 19.63
C ILE A 225 -11.75 5.08 18.44
N ILE A 226 -12.86 5.80 18.27
CA ILE A 226 -13.03 6.84 17.24
C ILE A 226 -13.43 8.13 17.94
N THR A 227 -12.69 9.20 17.69
CA THR A 227 -12.97 10.54 18.21
C THR A 227 -12.99 11.55 17.08
N TRP A 228 -14.07 12.32 16.99
CA TRP A 228 -14.10 13.54 16.19
C TRP A 228 -13.83 14.74 17.09
N VAL A 229 -12.80 15.51 16.79
CA VAL A 229 -12.49 16.77 17.45
C VAL A 229 -13.04 17.91 16.59
N ASP A 230 -14.13 18.51 17.07
CA ASP A 230 -14.86 19.55 16.33
C ASP A 230 -14.23 20.93 16.56
N THR A 231 -13.75 21.55 15.50
CA THR A 231 -13.15 22.88 15.49
C THR A 231 -14.17 23.98 15.12
N SER A 232 -15.47 23.67 15.02
CA SER A 232 -16.49 24.59 14.53
C SER A 232 -16.68 25.82 15.44
N ASP A 233 -16.54 25.65 16.76
CA ASP A 233 -16.83 26.69 17.74
C ASP A 233 -15.82 27.85 17.74
N ALA A 234 -14.64 27.67 17.15
CA ALA A 234 -13.66 28.75 16.97
C ALA A 234 -14.04 29.74 15.84
N GLY A 235 -15.18 29.54 15.20
CA GLY A 235 -15.69 30.46 14.18
C GLY A 235 -14.70 30.75 13.06
N GLY A 236 -14.48 32.04 12.77
CA GLY A 236 -13.58 32.48 11.71
C GLY A 236 -12.11 32.13 11.89
N GLU A 237 -11.66 31.92 13.13
CA GLU A 237 -10.27 31.56 13.42
C GLU A 237 -9.94 30.15 12.94
N SER A 238 -10.94 29.26 12.89
CA SER A 238 -10.79 27.90 12.39
C SER A 238 -10.93 27.77 10.88
N TYR A 239 -11.06 28.88 10.12
CA TYR A 239 -11.18 28.81 8.68
C TYR A 239 -9.86 28.45 7.99
N GLU A 240 -9.97 27.71 6.90
CA GLU A 240 -8.85 27.43 6.04
C GLU A 240 -8.29 28.70 5.39
N ARG A 241 -7.02 28.68 5.06
CA ARG A 241 -6.36 29.75 4.28
C ARG A 241 -6.01 29.21 2.91
N ALA A 242 -6.36 29.99 1.89
CA ALA A 242 -5.92 29.68 0.52
C ALA A 242 -4.39 29.87 0.42
N LYS A 243 -3.71 28.83 -0.02
CA LYS A 243 -2.25 28.84 -0.22
C LYS A 243 -1.92 28.02 -1.46
N HIS A 244 -1.54 28.72 -2.53
CA HIS A 244 -1.30 28.04 -3.81
C HIS A 244 -0.11 27.05 -3.76
N PRO A 245 -0.27 25.81 -4.26
CA PRO A 245 -1.52 25.17 -4.69
C PRO A 245 -2.24 24.51 -3.49
N GLY A 246 -3.48 24.94 -3.20
CA GLY A 246 -4.34 24.30 -2.19
C GLY A 246 -4.61 25.14 -0.95
N PHE A 247 -4.69 24.50 0.21
CA PHE A 247 -5.12 25.10 1.46
C PHE A 247 -4.28 24.62 2.64
N ASP A 248 -4.19 25.47 3.68
CA ASP A 248 -3.79 25.08 5.04
C ASP A 248 -4.80 25.62 6.07
N ASN A 249 -4.79 25.05 7.27
CA ASN A 249 -5.62 25.48 8.38
C ASN A 249 -4.77 25.52 9.66
N PRO A 250 -4.30 26.69 10.07
CA PRO A 250 -3.43 26.81 11.24
C PRO A 250 -4.09 26.49 12.57
N TYR A 251 -5.39 26.74 12.70
CA TYR A 251 -6.13 26.37 13.90
C TYR A 251 -6.17 24.85 14.06
N GLU A 252 -6.60 24.15 13.01
CA GLU A 252 -6.62 22.69 12.98
C GLU A 252 -5.21 22.10 13.17
N ALA A 253 -4.18 22.73 12.59
CA ALA A 253 -2.81 22.28 12.75
C ALA A 253 -2.32 22.38 14.21
N ARG A 254 -2.65 23.45 14.92
CA ARG A 254 -2.35 23.57 16.36
C ARG A 254 -3.07 22.50 17.17
N GLU A 255 -4.35 22.30 16.94
CA GLU A 255 -5.13 21.25 17.60
C GLU A 255 -4.53 19.85 17.37
N ILE A 256 -4.01 19.59 16.18
CA ILE A 256 -3.31 18.32 15.85
C ILE A 256 -1.99 18.23 16.67
N ILE A 257 -1.20 19.30 16.76
CA ILE A 257 0.03 19.33 17.55
C ILE A 257 -0.26 19.09 19.03
N ASP A 258 -1.31 19.71 19.59
CA ASP A 258 -1.72 19.52 20.98
C ASP A 258 -2.24 18.09 21.23
N THR A 259 -2.95 17.53 20.25
CA THR A 259 -3.36 16.12 20.27
C THR A 259 -2.14 15.18 20.29
N LEU A 260 -1.16 15.40 19.41
CA LEU A 260 0.10 14.65 19.40
C LEU A 260 0.87 14.80 20.71
N ARG A 261 0.95 16.01 21.24
CA ARG A 261 1.56 16.27 22.54
C ARG A 261 0.88 15.44 23.63
N SER A 262 -0.45 15.49 23.70
CA SER A 262 -1.23 14.75 24.69
C SER A 262 -0.99 13.24 24.62
N ILE A 263 -0.83 12.67 23.43
CA ILE A 263 -0.51 11.26 23.23
C ILE A 263 0.92 10.95 23.68
N CYS A 264 1.91 11.73 23.21
CA CYS A 264 3.33 11.48 23.46
C CYS A 264 3.74 11.74 24.92
N THR A 265 3.06 12.65 25.63
CA THR A 265 3.35 12.96 27.05
C THR A 265 2.54 12.11 28.03
N ALA A 266 1.66 11.22 27.57
CA ALA A 266 0.98 10.25 28.42
C ALA A 266 1.97 9.11 28.76
N GLU A 267 2.76 9.29 29.82
CA GLU A 267 3.92 8.44 30.16
C GLU A 267 3.61 6.94 30.18
N SER A 268 2.52 6.56 30.82
CA SER A 268 2.12 5.14 30.88
C SER A 268 1.76 4.60 29.51
N PHE A 269 1.07 5.37 28.67
CA PHE A 269 0.66 4.97 27.33
C PHE A 269 1.83 4.87 26.36
N ILE A 270 2.65 5.94 26.30
CA ILE A 270 3.73 6.01 25.30
C ILE A 270 4.79 4.93 25.53
N LYS A 271 5.01 4.52 26.76
CA LYS A 271 5.91 3.42 27.09
C LYS A 271 5.43 2.11 26.45
N TYR A 272 4.16 1.76 26.66
CA TYR A 272 3.59 0.56 26.02
C TYR A 272 3.60 0.66 24.50
N LEU A 273 3.31 1.84 23.95
CA LEU A 273 3.33 2.03 22.50
C LEU A 273 4.72 1.79 21.91
N ILE A 274 5.78 2.22 22.60
CA ILE A 274 7.17 1.97 22.17
C ILE A 274 7.53 0.49 22.32
N ASP A 275 7.22 -0.10 23.47
CA ASP A 275 7.57 -1.49 23.77
C ASP A 275 6.90 -2.50 22.80
N GLU A 276 5.68 -2.18 22.32
CA GLU A 276 4.88 -3.02 21.42
C GLU A 276 5.06 -2.69 19.93
N THR A 277 5.92 -1.74 19.60
CA THR A 277 6.16 -1.29 18.22
C THR A 277 7.62 -1.59 17.83
N SER A 278 7.83 -2.14 16.64
CA SER A 278 9.19 -2.36 16.14
C SER A 278 9.90 -1.03 15.86
N ASP A 279 11.23 -0.99 15.97
CA ASP A 279 12.06 0.23 15.76
C ASP A 279 11.88 0.84 14.36
N GLU A 280 11.45 0.03 13.38
CA GLU A 280 11.25 0.47 12.00
C GLU A 280 9.85 1.06 11.77
N GLU A 281 8.91 0.85 12.68
CA GLU A 281 7.52 1.28 12.53
C GLU A 281 7.26 2.64 13.19
N LYS A 282 6.37 3.41 12.59
CA LYS A 282 5.86 4.66 13.13
C LYS A 282 4.42 4.46 13.59
N PRO A 283 4.16 4.25 14.89
CA PRO A 283 2.83 3.86 15.35
C PRO A 283 1.78 4.97 15.25
N ILE A 284 2.18 6.24 15.12
CA ILE A 284 1.28 7.40 15.04
C ILE A 284 1.38 7.99 13.64
N GLY A 285 0.24 8.03 12.94
CA GLY A 285 0.11 8.62 11.62
C GLY A 285 -0.77 9.86 11.62
N VAL A 286 -0.36 10.91 10.91
CA VAL A 286 -1.19 12.07 10.60
C VAL A 286 -1.40 12.12 9.10
N ILE A 287 -2.65 12.01 8.67
CA ILE A 287 -3.02 12.03 7.26
C ILE A 287 -3.63 13.37 6.89
N CYS A 288 -2.98 14.07 5.97
CA CYS A 288 -3.40 15.38 5.48
C CYS A 288 -4.09 15.24 4.13
N MET A 289 -5.20 15.97 3.93
CA MET A 289 -5.86 16.03 2.64
C MET A 289 -5.15 16.98 1.66
N TYR A 290 -4.30 17.88 2.17
CA TYR A 290 -3.58 18.88 1.40
C TYR A 290 -2.10 18.92 1.77
N ALA A 291 -1.22 18.99 0.77
CA ALA A 291 0.22 19.07 0.97
C ALA A 291 0.68 20.34 1.74
N ASN A 292 -0.08 21.43 1.66
CA ASN A 292 0.23 22.63 2.44
C ASN A 292 -0.03 22.42 3.93
N GLN A 293 -1.06 21.65 4.30
CA GLN A 293 -1.33 21.26 5.69
C GLN A 293 -0.24 20.33 6.22
N GLU A 294 0.19 19.37 5.43
CA GLU A 294 1.32 18.49 5.75
C GLU A 294 2.57 19.29 6.09
N ARG A 295 2.99 20.21 5.18
CA ARG A 295 4.18 21.06 5.40
C ARG A 295 4.05 21.94 6.63
N LEU A 296 2.86 22.49 6.87
CA LEU A 296 2.57 23.27 8.07
C LEU A 296 2.77 22.45 9.33
N LEU A 297 2.20 21.24 9.38
CA LEU A 297 2.31 20.34 10.52
C LEU A 297 3.75 19.87 10.76
N GLN A 298 4.47 19.50 9.69
CA GLN A 298 5.89 19.11 9.80
C GLN A 298 6.73 20.25 10.39
N ARG A 299 6.51 21.49 9.95
CA ARG A 299 7.19 22.66 10.49
C ARG A 299 6.82 22.86 11.97
N LEU A 300 5.52 22.94 12.31
CA LEU A 300 5.08 23.14 13.68
C LEU A 300 5.61 22.05 14.62
N LEU A 301 5.59 20.80 14.22
CA LEU A 301 6.15 19.70 14.99
C LEU A 301 7.67 19.85 15.17
N SER A 302 8.38 20.37 14.19
CA SER A 302 9.82 20.60 14.28
C SER A 302 10.20 21.72 15.25
N GLU A 303 9.29 22.65 15.51
CA GLU A 303 9.45 23.76 16.44
C GLU A 303 9.14 23.37 17.91
N GLN A 304 8.60 22.16 18.17
CA GLN A 304 8.23 21.71 19.50
C GLN A 304 9.37 20.99 20.22
N ASP A 305 9.78 21.49 21.37
CA ASP A 305 10.83 20.89 22.22
C ASP A 305 10.44 19.48 22.69
N TRP A 306 9.18 19.29 23.14
CA TRP A 306 8.68 18.01 23.62
C TRP A 306 8.75 16.93 22.52
N ALA A 307 8.61 17.31 21.25
CA ALA A 307 8.58 16.37 20.15
C ALA A 307 9.95 15.74 19.84
N THR A 308 11.05 16.32 20.32
CA THR A 308 12.42 15.85 20.01
C THR A 308 12.61 14.37 20.31
N GLY A 309 12.06 13.88 21.43
CA GLY A 309 12.13 12.46 21.81
C GLY A 309 11.15 11.54 21.05
N TYR A 310 10.14 12.09 20.36
CA TYR A 310 9.01 11.32 19.84
C TYR A 310 8.81 11.43 18.32
N ARG A 311 9.58 12.28 17.61
CA ARG A 311 9.44 12.46 16.15
C ARG A 311 9.59 11.17 15.36
N HIS A 312 10.40 10.23 15.82
CA HIS A 312 10.61 8.94 15.20
C HIS A 312 9.34 8.06 15.21
N LEU A 313 8.42 8.27 16.16
CA LEU A 313 7.14 7.56 16.29
C LEU A 313 6.05 8.15 15.38
N ILE A 314 6.24 9.38 14.88
CA ILE A 314 5.21 10.14 14.19
C ILE A 314 5.51 10.18 12.69
N LYS A 315 4.48 9.91 11.90
CA LYS A 315 4.50 10.04 10.44
C LYS A 315 3.44 11.06 10.02
N ILE A 316 3.84 12.11 9.31
CA ILE A 316 2.93 13.08 8.70
C ILE A 316 3.07 12.97 7.18
N ASP A 317 1.96 12.74 6.47
CA ASP A 317 1.99 12.52 5.03
C ASP A 317 0.61 12.87 4.41
N THR A 318 0.56 13.02 3.09
CA THR A 318 -0.73 13.19 2.40
C THR A 318 -1.45 11.86 2.23
N VAL A 319 -2.77 11.90 2.04
CA VAL A 319 -3.61 10.71 1.84
C VAL A 319 -3.15 9.88 0.64
N ASP A 320 -2.75 10.52 -0.46
CA ASP A 320 -2.30 9.84 -1.68
C ASP A 320 -0.96 9.08 -1.47
N SER A 321 -0.10 9.57 -0.55
CA SER A 321 1.16 8.93 -0.14
C SER A 321 0.98 7.88 0.96
N TYR A 322 -0.21 7.81 1.56
CA TYR A 322 -0.51 6.91 2.68
C TYR A 322 -1.06 5.55 2.26
N GLN A 323 -1.41 5.36 0.98
CA GLN A 323 -1.96 4.08 0.51
C GLN A 323 -0.97 2.92 0.73
N GLY A 324 -1.49 1.76 1.13
CA GLY A 324 -0.68 0.57 1.47
C GLY A 324 -0.01 0.61 2.85
N LYS A 325 -0.14 1.72 3.60
CA LYS A 325 0.44 1.89 4.94
C LYS A 325 -0.66 1.83 6.00
N GLU A 326 -0.27 1.56 7.24
CA GLU A 326 -1.18 1.52 8.40
C GLU A 326 -0.43 1.96 9.65
N ASN A 327 -1.15 2.46 10.64
CA ASN A 327 -0.58 2.86 11.93
C ASN A 327 -1.56 2.53 13.05
N ARG A 328 -1.05 2.34 14.25
CA ARG A 328 -1.88 2.03 15.42
C ARG A 328 -2.86 3.18 15.73
N ILE A 329 -2.38 4.41 15.62
CA ILE A 329 -3.18 5.63 15.79
C ILE A 329 -3.12 6.43 14.50
N ILE A 330 -4.27 6.80 13.96
CA ILE A 330 -4.38 7.73 12.83
C ILE A 330 -5.12 8.98 13.27
N ILE A 331 -4.50 10.13 12.94
CA ILE A 331 -5.12 11.45 13.04
C ILE A 331 -5.38 11.94 11.62
N VAL A 332 -6.63 12.23 11.28
CA VAL A 332 -7.04 12.77 9.97
C VAL A 332 -7.24 14.27 10.07
N ALA A 333 -6.46 15.03 9.31
CA ALA A 333 -6.56 16.47 9.16
C ALA A 333 -7.53 16.81 8.01
N THR A 334 -8.71 17.37 8.31
CA THR A 334 -9.68 17.69 7.27
C THR A 334 -9.31 18.95 6.48
N THR A 335 -8.65 19.90 7.13
CA THR A 335 -8.18 21.19 6.60
C THR A 335 -9.32 22.14 6.22
N ARG A 336 -10.39 21.63 5.61
CA ARG A 336 -11.48 22.44 5.04
C ARG A 336 -12.43 22.95 6.12
N ASN A 337 -12.54 24.28 6.19
CA ASN A 337 -13.57 24.99 6.94
C ASN A 337 -13.80 26.35 6.31
N ASN A 338 -14.93 26.54 5.62
CA ASN A 338 -15.28 27.77 4.93
C ASN A 338 -16.80 28.02 4.97
N ASN A 339 -17.21 29.28 4.76
CA ASN A 339 -18.62 29.68 4.83
C ASN A 339 -19.49 29.06 3.71
N GLN A 340 -18.89 28.74 2.57
CA GLN A 340 -19.61 28.19 1.42
C GLN A 340 -19.75 26.68 1.52
N CYS A 341 -19.14 26.03 2.51
CA CYS A 341 -19.06 24.58 2.67
C CYS A 341 -18.47 23.87 1.44
N ILE A 342 -17.48 24.45 0.80
CA ILE A 342 -16.82 23.84 -0.37
C ILE A 342 -15.88 22.74 0.12
N GLN A 343 -16.16 21.50 -0.28
CA GLN A 343 -15.41 20.30 0.18
C GLN A 343 -14.03 20.14 -0.44
N GLY A 344 -13.84 20.57 -1.69
CA GLY A 344 -12.58 20.35 -2.39
C GLY A 344 -12.23 18.86 -2.52
N PHE A 345 -11.02 18.45 -2.17
CA PHE A 345 -10.57 17.04 -2.23
C PHE A 345 -11.34 16.10 -1.31
N LEU A 346 -12.01 16.62 -0.28
CA LEU A 346 -12.84 15.82 0.63
C LEU A 346 -14.18 15.38 0.02
N SER A 347 -14.51 15.81 -1.20
CA SER A 347 -15.64 15.27 -1.97
C SER A 347 -15.38 13.85 -2.47
N SER A 348 -14.10 13.40 -2.58
CA SER A 348 -13.76 12.04 -2.97
C SER A 348 -14.00 11.06 -1.82
N SER A 349 -14.93 10.13 -2.06
CA SER A 349 -15.26 9.04 -1.13
C SER A 349 -14.05 8.12 -0.91
N GLU A 350 -13.30 7.89 -1.97
CA GLU A 350 -12.14 6.99 -1.99
C GLU A 350 -11.00 7.53 -1.12
N ARG A 351 -10.73 8.85 -1.16
CA ARG A 351 -9.72 9.47 -0.30
C ARG A 351 -10.10 9.37 1.18
N ILE A 352 -11.36 9.61 1.50
CA ILE A 352 -11.84 9.51 2.88
C ILE A 352 -11.76 8.06 3.36
N ASN A 353 -12.19 7.10 2.53
CA ASN A 353 -12.08 5.68 2.85
C ASN A 353 -10.63 5.29 3.14
N VAL A 354 -9.69 5.68 2.26
CA VAL A 354 -8.25 5.40 2.49
C VAL A 354 -7.77 6.01 3.79
N ALA A 355 -8.05 7.30 4.04
CA ALA A 355 -7.57 7.96 5.24
C ALA A 355 -8.04 7.29 6.54
N ILE A 356 -9.31 6.91 6.61
CA ILE A 356 -9.92 6.32 7.79
C ILE A 356 -9.49 4.84 7.96
N SER A 357 -9.45 4.09 6.88
CA SER A 357 -9.09 2.66 6.92
C SER A 357 -7.61 2.38 7.18
N ARG A 358 -6.77 3.41 7.36
CA ARG A 358 -5.37 3.26 7.80
C ARG A 358 -5.22 3.03 9.31
N ALA A 359 -6.26 3.35 10.09
CA ALA A 359 -6.25 3.22 11.54
C ALA A 359 -6.40 1.76 11.97
N MET A 360 -5.49 1.29 12.82
CA MET A 360 -5.59 -0.04 13.43
C MET A 360 -6.38 0.01 14.74
N ASP A 361 -5.97 0.83 15.68
CA ASP A 361 -6.47 0.80 17.07
C ASP A 361 -7.23 2.08 17.46
N ARG A 362 -6.83 3.24 16.96
CA ARG A 362 -7.46 4.55 17.26
C ARG A 362 -7.56 5.40 16.00
N LEU A 363 -8.69 6.04 15.86
CA LEU A 363 -8.94 7.03 14.81
C LEU A 363 -9.35 8.35 15.43
N VAL A 364 -8.62 9.42 15.15
CA VAL A 364 -8.96 10.79 15.54
C VAL A 364 -9.18 11.61 14.27
N ILE A 365 -10.35 12.18 14.11
CA ILE A 365 -10.66 13.09 13.00
C ILE A 365 -10.70 14.50 13.57
N ILE A 366 -9.90 15.42 13.06
CA ILE A 366 -9.85 16.81 13.50
C ILE A 366 -10.35 17.72 12.40
N GLY A 367 -11.37 18.53 12.70
CA GLY A 367 -11.93 19.46 11.73
C GLY A 367 -13.36 19.91 12.07
N ALA A 368 -13.84 20.90 11.34
CA ALA A 368 -15.12 21.55 11.58
C ALA A 368 -16.31 20.67 11.18
N ALA A 369 -16.97 20.07 12.16
CA ALA A 369 -18.14 19.20 11.95
C ALA A 369 -19.30 19.91 11.24
N ARG A 370 -19.48 21.25 11.45
CA ARG A 370 -20.51 22.05 10.79
C ARG A 370 -20.47 21.94 9.26
N MET A 371 -19.31 21.72 8.68
CA MET A 371 -19.14 21.54 7.22
C MET A 371 -19.98 20.37 6.67
N TRP A 372 -20.22 19.35 7.50
CA TRP A 372 -20.76 18.06 7.09
C TRP A 372 -22.18 17.78 7.60
N ARG A 373 -22.66 18.52 8.62
CA ARG A 373 -23.95 18.26 9.27
C ARG A 373 -25.14 18.56 8.37
N GLU A 374 -25.14 19.71 7.69
CA GLU A 374 -26.35 20.17 6.98
C GLU A 374 -26.30 19.96 5.48
N ARG A 375 -25.30 20.53 4.83
CA ARG A 375 -25.22 20.54 3.36
C ARG A 375 -24.65 19.26 2.76
N HIS A 376 -23.88 18.51 3.54
CA HIS A 376 -23.09 17.40 3.02
C HIS A 376 -23.29 16.09 3.80
N GLN A 377 -24.44 15.87 4.39
CA GLN A 377 -24.77 14.66 5.16
C GLN A 377 -24.55 13.36 4.35
N THR A 378 -24.85 13.40 3.06
CA THR A 378 -24.67 12.23 2.16
C THR A 378 -23.27 12.07 1.61
N SER A 379 -22.37 13.06 1.80
CA SER A 379 -20.98 12.95 1.43
C SER A 379 -20.25 11.90 2.30
N ALA A 380 -19.06 11.51 1.91
CA ALA A 380 -18.27 10.54 2.66
C ALA A 380 -18.07 10.94 4.12
N LEU A 381 -17.55 12.15 4.37
CA LEU A 381 -17.36 12.66 5.73
C LEU A 381 -18.68 12.95 6.45
N GLY A 382 -19.73 13.34 5.73
CA GLY A 382 -21.06 13.51 6.33
C GLY A 382 -21.62 12.19 6.86
N ARG A 383 -21.48 11.09 6.12
CA ARG A 383 -21.87 9.74 6.59
C ARG A 383 -21.04 9.30 7.79
N VAL A 384 -19.72 9.56 7.77
CA VAL A 384 -18.81 9.27 8.89
C VAL A 384 -19.21 10.03 10.14
N LEU A 385 -19.42 11.35 10.02
CA LEU A 385 -19.86 12.18 11.16
C LEU A 385 -21.21 11.72 11.71
N ASN A 386 -22.19 11.48 10.83
CA ASN A 386 -23.50 10.98 11.23
C ASN A 386 -23.41 9.62 11.94
N HIS A 387 -22.55 8.72 11.47
CA HIS A 387 -22.32 7.44 12.14
C HIS A 387 -21.76 7.65 13.56
N ILE A 388 -20.76 8.52 13.73
CA ILE A 388 -20.18 8.86 15.04
C ILE A 388 -21.23 9.48 15.98
N GLU A 389 -22.03 10.43 15.48
CA GLU A 389 -23.07 11.10 16.29
C GLU A 389 -24.17 10.13 16.70
N THR A 390 -24.59 9.23 15.81
CA THR A 390 -25.67 8.27 16.07
C THR A 390 -25.26 7.17 17.06
N HIS A 391 -23.99 6.73 17.01
CA HIS A 391 -23.48 5.65 17.86
C HIS A 391 -22.62 6.15 19.05
N ARG A 392 -22.72 7.43 19.37
CA ARG A 392 -21.95 8.05 20.45
C ARG A 392 -22.20 7.38 21.78
N ASP A 393 -21.23 6.68 22.33
CA ASP A 393 -21.27 5.96 23.61
C ASP A 393 -20.15 6.36 24.58
N GLY A 394 -19.22 7.24 24.14
CA GLY A 394 -18.05 7.68 24.89
C GLY A 394 -16.91 6.67 24.98
N ASN A 395 -17.15 5.40 24.57
CA ASN A 395 -16.14 4.33 24.57
C ASN A 395 -15.64 4.01 23.16
N ASN A 396 -16.57 3.73 22.25
CA ASN A 396 -16.23 3.43 20.86
C ASN A 396 -16.25 4.68 20.00
N PHE A 397 -17.27 5.51 20.16
CA PHE A 397 -17.49 6.72 19.37
C PHE A 397 -17.67 7.93 20.25
N ASN A 398 -16.94 9.00 19.95
CA ASN A 398 -17.06 10.26 20.67
C ASN A 398 -16.91 11.46 19.73
N LEU A 399 -17.56 12.56 20.13
CA LEU A 399 -17.41 13.88 19.50
C LEU A 399 -17.11 14.86 20.61
N VAL A 400 -15.96 15.54 20.54
CA VAL A 400 -15.47 16.50 21.52
C VAL A 400 -15.17 17.82 20.85
N GLN A 401 -15.27 18.93 21.60
CA GLN A 401 -14.87 20.23 21.10
C GLN A 401 -13.33 20.36 21.11
N ALA A 402 -12.81 21.14 20.17
CA ALA A 402 -11.43 21.58 20.18
C ALA A 402 -11.13 22.35 21.46
N LEU A 403 -9.89 22.27 21.95
CA LEU A 403 -9.48 23.06 23.12
C LEU A 403 -9.52 24.55 22.74
N ALA A 404 -10.14 25.35 23.60
CA ALA A 404 -10.02 26.80 23.45
C ALA A 404 -8.53 27.19 23.53
N ILE A 405 -8.07 27.97 22.57
CA ILE A 405 -6.70 28.49 22.61
C ILE A 405 -6.65 29.46 23.81
N GLU A 406 -5.93 29.08 24.87
CA GLU A 406 -5.56 30.04 25.89
C GLU A 406 -4.71 31.14 25.23
N GLU A 407 -5.22 32.37 25.24
CA GLU A 407 -4.48 33.56 24.82
C GLU A 407 -3.29 33.77 25.75
N GLY A 408 -2.15 33.11 25.49
CA GLY A 408 -1.01 33.23 26.39
C GLY A 408 0.31 32.67 25.92
N GLN A 409 0.40 32.05 24.75
CA GLN A 409 1.70 31.64 24.20
C GLN A 409 1.89 32.19 22.78
N LYS A 410 2.33 33.44 22.74
CA LYS A 410 2.96 34.07 21.58
C LYS A 410 4.42 33.68 21.47
#